data_fc8fbaee0bb0f3d7d548d9d6adfd5c9c
#
_entry.id   fc8fbaee0bb0f3d7d548d9d6adfd5c9c
#
_cell.length_a   1.000
_cell.length_b   1.000
_cell.length_c   1.000
_cell.angle_alpha   90.00
_cell.angle_beta   90.00
_cell.angle_gamma   90.00
#
_symmetry.space_group_name_H-M   'P 1'
#
loop_
_entity.id
_entity.type
_entity.pdbx_description
1 polymer ?
#
loop_
_entity_poly.entity_id
_entity_poly.type
_entity_poly.pdbx_seq_one_letter_code
_entity_poly.pdbx_strand_id
1 'polypeptide(L)'
;MLPADRFTCPSAHFLSAGRFVSRNGSPHSRRCLPETVLLVGYAGEMPIRQGERDYILRRGEYLLLQPDELHGGTAPVADGQSHFWCHFLPETPPPLPEYGALQDPER
;
A
#
# COMPACT_ATOMS: atom_id res chain seq x y z
N MET A 1 24.47 23.13 14.87
CA MET A 1 23.08 22.72 14.64
C MET A 1 23.02 21.66 13.54
N LEU A 2 22.19 20.69 13.72
CA LEU A 2 21.97 19.70 12.69
C LEU A 2 21.14 20.31 11.56
N PRO A 3 21.52 20.10 10.31
CA PRO A 3 20.71 20.54 9.19
C PRO A 3 19.32 19.93 9.26
N ALA A 4 18.31 20.69 8.95
CA ALA A 4 16.94 20.19 8.93
C ALA A 4 16.78 19.01 7.95
N ASP A 5 17.47 19.05 6.82
CA ASP A 5 17.38 18.03 5.82
C ASP A 5 17.90 16.67 6.30
N ARG A 6 18.69 16.65 7.34
CA ARG A 6 19.20 15.43 7.95
C ARG A 6 18.09 14.55 8.53
N PHE A 7 17.03 15.19 9.01
CA PHE A 7 15.90 14.52 9.63
C PHE A 7 14.60 14.74 8.86
N THR A 8 14.70 15.35 7.70
CA THR A 8 13.54 15.65 6.90
C THR A 8 13.08 14.39 6.19
N CYS A 9 11.85 13.98 6.42
CA CYS A 9 11.23 12.95 5.64
C CYS A 9 10.92 13.48 4.25
N PRO A 10 10.90 12.62 3.22
CA PRO A 10 10.46 13.06 1.91
C PRO A 10 9.09 13.74 2.02
N SER A 11 8.95 14.87 1.38
CA SER A 11 7.68 15.58 1.39
C SER A 11 6.64 14.81 0.60
N ALA A 12 5.42 14.79 1.13
CA ALA A 12 4.30 14.16 0.48
C ALA A 12 3.04 14.95 0.79
N HIS A 13 2.16 15.02 -0.19
CA HIS A 13 0.86 15.64 0.00
C HIS A 13 -0.15 14.55 0.30
N PHE A 14 -0.65 14.54 1.53
CA PHE A 14 -1.66 13.57 1.96
C PHE A 14 -3.00 13.87 1.31
N LEU A 15 -3.65 12.84 0.80
CA LEU A 15 -4.98 12.97 0.20
C LEU A 15 -6.05 12.32 1.08
N SER A 16 -5.92 11.03 1.36
CA SER A 16 -6.90 10.31 2.16
C SER A 16 -6.31 9.02 2.70
N ALA A 17 -6.89 8.52 3.76
CA ALA A 17 -6.51 7.23 4.33
C ALA A 17 -7.70 6.59 5.02
N GLY A 18 -7.65 5.28 5.15
CA GLY A 18 -8.70 4.54 5.81
C GLY A 18 -8.35 3.07 6.00
N ARG A 19 -9.32 2.33 6.46
CA ARG A 19 -9.21 0.89 6.67
C ARG A 19 -10.32 0.20 5.89
N PHE A 20 -9.94 -0.86 5.20
CA PHE A 20 -10.90 -1.73 4.51
C PHE A 20 -11.02 -3.05 5.25
N VAL A 21 -12.24 -3.54 5.37
CA VAL A 21 -12.53 -4.87 5.91
C VAL A 21 -13.46 -5.56 4.93
N SER A 22 -13.06 -6.72 4.43
CA SER A 22 -13.85 -7.46 3.47
C SER A 22 -15.07 -8.10 4.14
N ARG A 23 -16.23 -7.95 3.52
CA ARG A 23 -17.47 -8.56 4.00
C ARG A 23 -18.12 -9.45 2.95
N ASN A 24 -17.80 -9.25 1.67
CA ASN A 24 -18.45 -9.97 0.58
C ASN A 24 -17.46 -10.74 -0.29
N GLY A 25 -16.21 -10.79 0.11
CA GLY A 25 -15.20 -11.51 -0.65
C GLY A 25 -14.80 -10.86 -1.97
N SER A 26 -15.17 -9.62 -2.21
CA SER A 26 -14.83 -8.96 -3.46
C SER A 26 -13.33 -8.72 -3.56
N PRO A 27 -12.73 -8.90 -4.74
CA PRO A 27 -11.33 -8.55 -4.93
C PRO A 27 -11.14 -7.04 -4.87
N HIS A 28 -9.89 -6.61 -4.66
CA HIS A 28 -9.53 -5.19 -4.68
C HIS A 28 -9.94 -4.57 -6.01
N SER A 29 -10.46 -3.36 -5.97
CA SER A 29 -10.90 -2.64 -7.17
C SER A 29 -9.78 -2.51 -8.19
N ARG A 30 -10.13 -2.73 -9.45
CA ARG A 30 -9.20 -2.55 -10.56
C ARG A 30 -9.18 -1.09 -10.96
N ARG A 31 -8.05 -0.43 -10.81
CA ARG A 31 -7.93 1.00 -11.07
C ARG A 31 -6.56 1.39 -11.57
N CYS A 32 -6.52 2.57 -12.18
CA CYS A 32 -5.28 3.24 -12.54
C CYS A 32 -5.41 4.67 -12.02
N LEU A 33 -4.62 5.01 -11.01
CA LEU A 33 -4.74 6.28 -10.30
C LEU A 33 -3.49 7.13 -10.50
N PRO A 34 -3.63 8.47 -10.48
CA PRO A 34 -2.46 9.35 -10.61
C PRO A 34 -1.64 9.49 -9.34
N GLU A 35 -2.20 9.12 -8.20
CA GLU A 35 -1.49 9.19 -6.92
C GLU A 35 -0.85 7.86 -6.54
N THR A 36 0.05 7.90 -5.58
CA THR A 36 0.62 6.71 -4.95
C THR A 36 -0.31 6.25 -3.84
N VAL A 37 -0.48 4.94 -3.71
CA VAL A 37 -1.28 4.37 -2.63
C VAL A 37 -0.40 3.41 -1.83
N LEU A 38 -0.35 3.62 -0.52
CA LEU A 38 0.30 2.68 0.38
C LEU A 38 -0.77 1.76 0.96
N LEU A 39 -0.57 0.46 0.80
CA LEU A 39 -1.40 -0.56 1.43
C LEU A 39 -0.60 -1.24 2.52
N VAL A 40 -1.22 -1.45 3.68
CA VAL A 40 -0.60 -2.18 4.80
C VAL A 40 -1.56 -3.28 5.22
N GLY A 41 -1.09 -4.53 5.14
CA GLY A 41 -1.91 -5.69 5.50
C GLY A 41 -2.11 -5.80 6.99
N TYR A 42 -3.32 -6.09 7.40
CA TYR A 42 -3.68 -6.25 8.82
C TYR A 42 -4.18 -7.65 9.13
N ALA A 43 -5.05 -8.21 8.30
CA ALA A 43 -5.61 -9.55 8.53
C ALA A 43 -5.90 -10.23 7.19
N GLY A 44 -5.68 -11.53 7.13
CA GLY A 44 -5.92 -12.32 5.94
C GLY A 44 -4.94 -12.02 4.82
N GLU A 45 -5.26 -12.52 3.65
CA GLU A 45 -4.43 -12.38 2.46
C GLU A 45 -5.22 -11.72 1.36
N MET A 46 -4.57 -10.81 0.63
CA MET A 46 -5.19 -10.14 -0.50
C MET A 46 -4.30 -10.28 -1.73
N PRO A 47 -4.68 -11.15 -2.69
CA PRO A 47 -3.97 -11.22 -3.96
C PRO A 47 -4.24 -9.96 -4.77
N ILE A 48 -3.18 -9.37 -5.30
CA ILE A 48 -3.27 -8.13 -6.08
C ILE A 48 -2.18 -8.12 -7.13
N ARG A 49 -2.52 -7.60 -8.31
CA ARG A 49 -1.58 -7.45 -9.41
C ARG A 49 -1.39 -5.97 -9.70
N GLN A 50 -0.16 -5.58 -9.92
CA GLN A 50 0.17 -4.25 -10.37
C GLN A 50 1.04 -4.38 -11.61
N GLY A 51 0.57 -3.81 -12.75
CA GLY A 51 1.22 -4.06 -14.01
C GLY A 51 1.24 -5.55 -14.30
N GLU A 52 2.42 -6.12 -14.45
CA GLU A 52 2.60 -7.56 -14.65
C GLU A 52 3.17 -8.25 -13.41
N ARG A 53 3.17 -7.55 -12.27
CA ARG A 53 3.71 -8.07 -11.01
C ARG A 53 2.58 -8.52 -10.10
N ASP A 54 2.68 -9.75 -9.61
CA ASP A 54 1.69 -10.34 -8.71
C ASP A 54 2.21 -10.35 -7.28
N TYR A 55 1.34 -9.96 -6.35
CA TYR A 55 1.63 -9.94 -4.93
C TYR A 55 0.50 -10.57 -4.15
N ILE A 56 0.80 -11.04 -2.95
CA ILE A 56 -0.20 -11.38 -1.95
C ILE A 56 0.13 -10.54 -0.73
N LEU A 57 -0.75 -9.61 -0.40
CA LEU A 57 -0.55 -8.74 0.75
C LEU A 57 -1.03 -9.45 2.01
N ARG A 58 -0.11 -9.67 2.95
CA ARG A 58 -0.38 -10.35 4.21
C ARG A 58 -0.19 -9.40 5.38
N ARG A 59 -0.63 -9.83 6.54
CA ARG A 59 -0.43 -9.04 7.75
C ARG A 59 1.04 -8.69 7.95
N GLY A 60 1.29 -7.42 8.28
CA GLY A 60 2.63 -6.92 8.53
C GLY A 60 3.43 -6.61 7.28
N GLU A 61 2.79 -6.66 6.12
CA GLU A 61 3.41 -6.33 4.85
C GLU A 61 2.83 -5.05 4.29
N TYR A 62 3.58 -4.41 3.42
CA TYR A 62 3.10 -3.24 2.69
C TYR A 62 3.27 -3.42 1.19
N LEU A 63 2.48 -2.70 0.43
CA LEU A 63 2.59 -2.62 -1.01
C LEU A 63 2.37 -1.17 -1.44
N LEU A 64 3.27 -0.66 -2.27
CA LEU A 64 3.10 0.65 -2.87
C LEU A 64 2.48 0.48 -4.24
N LEU A 65 1.29 1.03 -4.42
CA LEU A 65 0.66 1.08 -5.74
C LEU A 65 1.16 2.34 -6.42
N GLN A 66 1.83 2.13 -7.56
CA GLN A 66 2.50 3.21 -8.27
C GLN A 66 1.51 4.06 -9.06
N PRO A 67 1.79 5.36 -9.21
CA PRO A 67 0.94 6.20 -10.05
C PRO A 67 0.96 5.70 -11.49
N ASP A 68 -0.22 5.80 -12.12
CA ASP A 68 -0.41 5.50 -13.53
C ASP A 68 -0.15 4.05 -13.94
N GLU A 69 -0.03 3.14 -12.98
CA GLU A 69 -0.01 1.70 -13.27
C GLU A 69 -1.34 1.08 -12.92
N LEU A 70 -1.80 0.18 -13.78
CA LEU A 70 -3.03 -0.55 -13.53
C LEU A 70 -2.83 -1.53 -12.38
N HIS A 71 -3.73 -1.51 -11.40
CA HIS A 71 -3.70 -2.47 -10.31
C HIS A 71 -5.09 -2.97 -10.00
N GLY A 72 -5.17 -4.14 -9.38
CA GLY A 72 -6.44 -4.71 -8.96
C GLY A 72 -6.26 -6.08 -8.35
N GLY A 73 -7.26 -6.49 -7.58
CA GLY A 73 -7.28 -7.82 -6.99
C GLY A 73 -7.41 -8.89 -8.06
N THR A 74 -6.74 -10.02 -7.83
CA THR A 74 -6.71 -11.13 -8.79
C THR A 74 -7.60 -12.28 -8.36
N ALA A 75 -8.15 -12.23 -7.15
CA ALA A 75 -9.03 -13.26 -6.64
C ALA A 75 -9.88 -12.70 -5.51
N PRO A 76 -11.06 -13.30 -5.25
CA PRO A 76 -11.84 -12.94 -4.08
C PRO A 76 -11.05 -13.13 -2.80
N VAL A 77 -11.35 -12.35 -1.78
CA VAL A 77 -10.72 -12.45 -0.47
C VAL A 77 -11.71 -12.97 0.55
N ALA A 78 -11.21 -13.59 1.62
CA ALA A 78 -12.05 -14.09 2.68
C ALA A 78 -12.68 -12.94 3.47
N ASP A 79 -13.84 -13.19 4.05
CA ASP A 79 -14.42 -12.22 4.98
C ASP A 79 -13.44 -11.97 6.12
N GLY A 80 -13.34 -10.71 6.52
CA GLY A 80 -12.40 -10.31 7.55
C GLY A 80 -11.02 -9.95 7.05
N GLN A 81 -10.71 -10.21 5.77
CA GLN A 81 -9.48 -9.67 5.21
C GLN A 81 -9.50 -8.16 5.38
N SER A 82 -8.42 -7.59 5.87
CA SER A 82 -8.38 -6.15 6.07
C SER A 82 -6.99 -5.58 5.82
N HIS A 83 -7.00 -4.34 5.43
CA HIS A 83 -5.78 -3.59 5.20
C HIS A 83 -6.05 -2.11 5.39
N PHE A 84 -5.00 -1.36 5.67
CA PHE A 84 -5.05 0.09 5.69
C PHE A 84 -4.61 0.61 4.33
N TRP A 85 -5.16 1.75 3.92
CA TRP A 85 -4.79 2.39 2.69
C TRP A 85 -4.54 3.87 2.92
N CYS A 86 -3.59 4.42 2.17
CA CYS A 86 -3.25 5.84 2.23
C CYS A 86 -2.92 6.31 0.83
N HIS A 87 -3.67 7.29 0.35
CA HIS A 87 -3.44 7.94 -0.94
C HIS A 87 -2.65 9.21 -0.71
N PHE A 88 -1.57 9.40 -1.45
CA PHE A 88 -0.73 10.59 -1.30
C PHE A 88 0.04 10.87 -2.59
N LEU A 89 0.55 12.11 -2.67
CA LEU A 89 1.37 12.55 -3.79
C LEU A 89 2.77 12.84 -3.25
N PRO A 90 3.74 11.95 -3.43
CA PRO A 90 5.10 12.21 -2.98
C PRO A 90 5.80 13.18 -3.92
N GLU A 91 6.67 14.04 -3.39
CA GLU A 91 7.48 14.93 -4.22
C GLU A 91 8.54 14.15 -4.98
N THR A 92 9.04 13.08 -4.37
CA THR A 92 9.99 12.16 -5.00
C THR A 92 9.49 10.74 -4.77
N PRO A 93 9.87 9.79 -5.63
CA PRO A 93 9.49 8.41 -5.40
C PRO A 93 9.93 7.95 -4.01
N PRO A 94 9.07 7.24 -3.25
CA PRO A 94 9.44 6.74 -1.94
C PRO A 94 10.70 5.87 -2.03
N PRO A 95 11.65 6.04 -1.10
CA PRO A 95 12.91 5.27 -1.13
C PRO A 95 12.73 3.88 -0.53
N LEU A 96 11.71 3.15 -0.94
CA LEU A 96 11.35 1.84 -0.44
C LEU A 96 11.08 0.90 -1.60
N PRO A 97 11.35 -0.39 -1.43
CA PRO A 97 10.88 -1.38 -2.40
C PRO A 97 9.36 -1.28 -2.53
N GLU A 98 8.85 -1.65 -3.69
CA GLU A 98 7.41 -1.61 -3.94
C GLU A 98 6.63 -2.51 -2.98
N TYR A 99 7.23 -3.61 -2.55
CA TYR A 99 6.60 -4.59 -1.67
C TYR A 99 7.61 -5.04 -0.63
N GLY A 100 7.17 -5.21 0.60
CA GLY A 100 8.05 -5.68 1.65
C GLY A 100 7.32 -5.93 2.96
N ALA A 101 8.08 -6.41 3.94
CA ALA A 101 7.57 -6.63 5.28
C ALA A 101 7.87 -5.41 6.14
N LEU A 102 6.94 -5.06 7.01
CA LEU A 102 7.16 -4.05 8.02
C LEU A 102 8.07 -4.62 9.09
N GLN A 103 9.02 -3.81 9.52
CA GLN A 103 9.96 -4.25 10.52
C GLN A 103 9.35 -4.12 11.91
N ASP A 104 9.49 -5.18 12.71
CA ASP A 104 9.06 -5.14 14.10
C ASP A 104 10.13 -4.39 14.90
N PRO A 105 9.77 -3.23 15.51
CA PRO A 105 10.75 -2.45 16.26
C PRO A 105 11.26 -3.16 17.52
N GLU A 106 10.61 -4.23 17.96
CA GLU A 106 11.04 -5.00 19.10
C GLU A 106 12.16 -5.99 18.78
N ARG A 107 12.58 -6.06 17.56
CA ARG A 107 13.62 -6.99 17.12
C ARG A 107 14.92 -6.32 16.78
#